data_3ec042ac16b1272148a736b7cd979bca
#
_entry.id   3ec042ac16b1272148a736b7cd979bca
#
_cell.length_a   1.000
_cell.length_b   1.000
_cell.length_c   1.000
_cell.angle_alpha   90.00
_cell.angle_beta   90.00
_cell.angle_gamma   90.00
#
_symmetry.space_group_name_H-M   'P 1'
#
loop_
_entity.id
_entity.type
_entity.pdbx_description
1 polymer ?
#
loop_
_entity_poly.entity_id
_entity_poly.type
_entity_poly.pdbx_seq_one_letter_code
_entity_poly.pdbx_strand_id
1 'polypeptide(L)'
;MILRSRQWWMGLGVGAVTWLTLWIIIFIAQLGGAHPHNQWIVESYAKKMARAKAIKGPKIVVVGGSAALFGIDSGKLEEAFNRPAVNLAVSAGIGPHAIAAYADNVIGRGDLVFMPLEYALLTWGGLPNHVMIDYALEYPKHLSAWPFGTLLDALWQVSLLRLVEGFKGLPEGFAVVGLYGPHNTDVRGDQTGNDLASRADSMIAAVRDAEAGRYGRDYNTQDPNLGLDLWSTYWQRWTDRGARLIVLPQPMQYRTLFESNEGEKKYYENVSRWVKDRGVQYVGDPFDSMLSDDNFFDSPHHLHHEARGDFTDQFLRQLKTHNAGMDLFPR
;
A
#
# COMPACT_ATOMS: atom_id res chain seq x y z
N MET A 1 38.71 26.26 35.95
CA MET A 1 38.36 25.08 35.14
C MET A 1 36.81 24.94 34.93
N ILE A 2 36.00 25.16 35.92
CA ILE A 2 34.52 25.01 35.88
C ILE A 2 33.84 26.01 34.92
N LEU A 3 34.27 27.25 34.84
CA LEU A 3 33.71 28.28 33.93
C LEU A 3 33.90 27.94 32.44
N ARG A 4 35.05 27.33 32.06
CA ARG A 4 35.30 26.88 30.69
C ARG A 4 34.39 25.71 30.28
N SER A 5 34.08 24.81 31.21
CA SER A 5 33.16 23.69 30.94
C SER A 5 31.73 24.21 30.69
N ARG A 6 31.23 25.19 31.45
CA ARG A 6 29.88 25.74 31.27
C ARG A 6 29.72 26.46 29.93
N GLN A 7 30.72 27.20 29.47
CA GLN A 7 30.71 27.85 28.15
C GLN A 7 30.71 26.81 27.03
N TRP A 8 31.46 25.72 27.21
CA TRP A 8 31.48 24.60 26.24
C TRP A 8 30.11 23.93 26.11
N TRP A 9 29.45 23.61 27.22
CA TRP A 9 28.11 23.04 27.22
C TRP A 9 27.05 23.99 26.63
N MET A 10 27.15 25.27 26.91
CA MET A 10 26.30 26.29 26.30
C MET A 10 26.54 26.37 24.77
N GLY A 11 27.79 26.33 24.31
CA GLY A 11 28.09 26.31 22.89
C GLY A 11 27.55 25.08 22.16
N LEU A 12 27.68 23.89 22.76
CA LEU A 12 27.08 22.67 22.23
C LEU A 12 25.57 22.74 22.18
N GLY A 13 24.93 23.24 23.23
CA GLY A 13 23.47 23.40 23.27
C GLY A 13 22.96 24.37 22.19
N VAL A 14 23.61 25.52 22.05
CA VAL A 14 23.25 26.50 20.98
C VAL A 14 23.47 25.87 19.59
N GLY A 15 24.60 25.20 19.38
CA GLY A 15 24.88 24.52 18.12
C GLY A 15 23.86 23.46 17.76
N ALA A 16 23.46 22.62 18.72
CA ALA A 16 22.44 21.60 18.52
C ALA A 16 21.07 22.20 18.17
N VAL A 17 20.64 23.23 18.91
CA VAL A 17 19.39 23.94 18.64
C VAL A 17 19.41 24.59 17.24
N THR A 18 20.51 25.26 16.89
CA THR A 18 20.65 25.90 15.58
C THR A 18 20.57 24.85 14.46
N TRP A 19 21.30 23.73 14.60
CA TRP A 19 21.27 22.65 13.63
C TRP A 19 19.87 22.05 13.47
N LEU A 20 19.20 21.75 14.58
CA LEU A 20 17.84 21.21 14.55
C LEU A 20 16.84 22.21 13.91
N THR A 21 16.97 23.49 14.22
CA THR A 21 16.14 24.54 13.64
C THR A 21 16.34 24.61 12.12
N LEU A 22 17.60 24.61 11.65
CA LEU A 22 17.91 24.60 10.23
C LEU A 22 17.38 23.35 9.54
N TRP A 23 17.52 22.17 10.17
CA TRP A 23 17.01 20.91 9.65
C TRP A 23 15.47 20.96 9.47
N ILE A 24 14.73 21.45 10.46
CA ILE A 24 13.28 21.62 10.39
C ILE A 24 12.90 22.61 9.30
N ILE A 25 13.62 23.73 9.16
CA ILE A 25 13.36 24.72 8.10
C ILE A 25 13.54 24.09 6.72
N ILE A 26 14.62 23.32 6.51
CA ILE A 26 14.87 22.65 5.24
C ILE A 26 13.80 21.61 4.95
N PHE A 27 13.37 20.84 5.97
CA PHE A 27 12.29 19.87 5.84
C PHE A 27 10.97 20.56 5.43
N ILE A 28 10.62 21.65 6.09
CA ILE A 28 9.41 22.42 5.77
C ILE A 28 9.48 23.01 4.35
N ALA A 29 10.64 23.48 3.93
CA ALA A 29 10.85 24.05 2.59
C ALA A 29 10.67 23.04 1.46
N GLN A 30 10.68 21.73 1.76
CA GLN A 30 10.41 20.65 0.81
C GLN A 30 8.93 20.31 0.67
N LEU A 31 8.07 20.81 1.54
CA LEU A 31 6.64 20.49 1.51
C LEU A 31 5.98 21.00 0.23
N GLY A 32 5.35 20.11 -0.49
CA GLY A 32 4.69 20.38 -1.78
C GLY A 32 5.62 20.34 -2.99
N GLY A 33 6.93 20.08 -2.79
CA GLY A 33 7.89 19.94 -3.89
C GLY A 33 7.75 18.60 -4.61
N ALA A 34 7.51 18.64 -5.93
CA ALA A 34 7.43 17.42 -6.74
C ALA A 34 8.78 16.70 -6.82
N HIS A 35 8.75 15.37 -6.79
CA HIS A 35 9.94 14.53 -6.85
C HIS A 35 9.81 13.45 -7.93
N PRO A 36 10.84 13.23 -8.78
CA PRO A 36 10.75 12.29 -9.90
C PRO A 36 10.31 10.88 -9.50
N HIS A 37 10.79 10.35 -8.36
CA HIS A 37 10.48 8.99 -7.91
C HIS A 37 9.00 8.78 -7.53
N ASN A 38 8.26 9.86 -7.23
CA ASN A 38 6.84 9.75 -6.88
C ASN A 38 5.91 9.84 -8.09
N GLN A 39 6.39 10.35 -9.24
CA GLN A 39 5.51 10.74 -10.34
C GLN A 39 4.72 9.58 -10.92
N TRP A 40 5.31 8.38 -10.99
CA TRP A 40 4.58 7.21 -11.43
C TRP A 40 3.37 6.88 -10.54
N ILE A 41 3.49 7.10 -9.23
CA ILE A 41 2.41 6.93 -8.25
C ILE A 41 1.35 8.02 -8.44
N VAL A 42 1.80 9.27 -8.53
CA VAL A 42 0.95 10.45 -8.68
C VAL A 42 0.09 10.37 -9.93
N GLU A 43 0.72 10.11 -11.08
CA GLU A 43 0.04 10.01 -12.36
C GLU A 43 -0.89 8.78 -12.43
N SER A 44 -0.47 7.65 -11.83
CA SER A 44 -1.33 6.46 -11.72
C SER A 44 -2.58 6.74 -10.90
N TYR A 45 -2.47 7.39 -9.75
CA TYR A 45 -3.65 7.79 -8.98
C TYR A 45 -4.51 8.80 -9.74
N ALA A 46 -3.92 9.77 -10.44
CA ALA A 46 -4.67 10.73 -11.24
C ALA A 46 -5.57 10.02 -12.27
N LYS A 47 -5.03 9.06 -13.03
CA LYS A 47 -5.76 8.24 -14.00
C LYS A 47 -6.88 7.43 -13.35
N LYS A 48 -6.57 6.70 -12.28
CA LYS A 48 -7.51 5.81 -11.58
C LYS A 48 -8.63 6.60 -10.88
N MET A 49 -8.31 7.72 -10.26
CA MET A 49 -9.29 8.61 -9.65
C MET A 49 -10.23 9.24 -10.68
N ALA A 50 -9.71 9.61 -11.85
CA ALA A 50 -10.54 10.09 -12.97
C ALA A 50 -11.54 9.01 -13.41
N ARG A 51 -11.09 7.75 -13.58
CA ARG A 51 -11.96 6.60 -13.87
C ARG A 51 -13.02 6.40 -12.78
N ALA A 52 -12.62 6.35 -11.51
CA ALA A 52 -13.54 6.14 -10.40
C ALA A 52 -14.65 7.19 -10.34
N LYS A 53 -14.31 8.46 -10.59
CA LYS A 53 -15.27 9.59 -10.62
C LYS A 53 -16.17 9.59 -11.85
N ALA A 54 -15.72 9.03 -12.96
CA ALA A 54 -16.50 8.93 -14.19
C ALA A 54 -17.62 7.89 -14.09
N ILE A 55 -17.45 6.86 -13.26
CA ILE A 55 -18.47 5.83 -13.05
C ILE A 55 -19.66 6.43 -12.29
N LYS A 56 -20.83 6.35 -12.89
CA LYS A 56 -22.09 6.79 -12.27
C LYS A 56 -22.77 5.61 -11.57
N GLY A 57 -23.12 5.80 -10.29
CA GLY A 57 -23.76 4.75 -9.48
C GLY A 57 -22.80 3.77 -8.83
N PRO A 58 -23.32 2.67 -8.26
CA PRO A 58 -22.53 1.68 -7.55
C PRO A 58 -21.50 1.00 -8.43
N LYS A 59 -20.28 0.84 -7.90
CA LYS A 59 -19.14 0.25 -8.58
C LYS A 59 -18.39 -0.72 -7.66
N ILE A 60 -17.44 -1.44 -8.24
CA ILE A 60 -16.46 -2.22 -7.50
C ILE A 60 -15.19 -1.35 -7.37
N VAL A 61 -14.63 -1.30 -6.16
CA VAL A 61 -13.40 -0.58 -5.86
C VAL A 61 -12.39 -1.54 -5.26
N VAL A 62 -11.25 -1.72 -5.91
CA VAL A 62 -10.14 -2.49 -5.34
C VAL A 62 -9.20 -1.52 -4.63
N VAL A 63 -8.90 -1.78 -3.35
CA VAL A 63 -8.05 -0.94 -2.50
C VAL A 63 -6.88 -1.75 -1.97
N GLY A 64 -5.66 -1.26 -2.17
CA GLY A 64 -4.43 -1.90 -1.73
C GLY A 64 -3.20 -1.20 -2.29
N GLY A 65 -2.06 -1.82 -2.13
CA GLY A 65 -0.81 -1.41 -2.77
C GLY A 65 -0.54 -2.19 -4.05
N SER A 66 0.74 -2.41 -4.35
CA SER A 66 1.13 -3.06 -5.60
C SER A 66 0.75 -4.54 -5.69
N ALA A 67 0.61 -5.25 -4.56
CA ALA A 67 0.10 -6.61 -4.57
C ALA A 67 -1.32 -6.69 -5.14
N ALA A 68 -2.17 -5.72 -4.82
CA ALA A 68 -3.51 -5.61 -5.38
C ALA A 68 -3.51 -5.12 -6.85
N LEU A 69 -2.59 -4.22 -7.20
CA LEU A 69 -2.40 -3.72 -8.57
C LEU A 69 -2.10 -4.86 -9.54
N PHE A 70 -1.21 -5.77 -9.14
CA PHE A 70 -0.78 -6.92 -9.94
C PHE A 70 -1.64 -8.17 -9.72
N GLY A 71 -2.35 -8.25 -8.60
CA GLY A 71 -3.01 -9.49 -8.14
C GLY A 71 -4.48 -9.59 -8.46
N ILE A 72 -5.17 -8.50 -8.82
CA ILE A 72 -6.60 -8.53 -9.10
C ILE A 72 -6.88 -8.26 -10.57
N ASP A 73 -7.71 -9.10 -11.17
CA ASP A 73 -8.31 -8.91 -12.48
C ASP A 73 -9.69 -8.25 -12.30
N SER A 74 -9.72 -6.94 -12.50
CA SER A 74 -10.97 -6.18 -12.36
C SER A 74 -11.99 -6.49 -13.45
N GLY A 75 -11.57 -7.03 -14.59
CA GLY A 75 -12.47 -7.50 -15.65
C GLY A 75 -13.30 -8.70 -15.17
N LYS A 76 -12.66 -9.68 -14.51
CA LYS A 76 -13.36 -10.82 -13.89
C LYS A 76 -14.32 -10.38 -12.79
N LEU A 77 -13.96 -9.35 -12.02
CA LEU A 77 -14.88 -8.77 -11.03
C LEU A 77 -16.09 -8.11 -11.69
N GLU A 78 -15.88 -7.32 -12.77
CA GLU A 78 -16.99 -6.72 -13.52
C GLU A 78 -17.96 -7.78 -14.03
N GLU A 79 -17.43 -8.85 -14.60
CA GLU A 79 -18.21 -9.96 -15.13
C GLU A 79 -18.98 -10.69 -14.02
N ALA A 80 -18.30 -11.02 -12.91
CA ALA A 80 -18.92 -11.78 -11.81
C ALA A 80 -20.05 -11.02 -11.10
N PHE A 81 -19.93 -9.70 -10.97
CA PHE A 81 -20.90 -8.87 -10.24
C PHE A 81 -21.80 -8.02 -11.13
N ASN A 82 -21.61 -8.04 -12.44
CA ASN A 82 -22.29 -7.18 -13.40
C ASN A 82 -22.27 -5.69 -12.98
N ARG A 83 -21.09 -5.21 -12.60
CA ARG A 83 -20.86 -3.83 -12.13
C ARG A 83 -19.52 -3.32 -12.61
N PRO A 84 -19.39 -2.02 -12.99
CA PRO A 84 -18.12 -1.46 -13.36
C PRO A 84 -17.12 -1.50 -12.20
N ALA A 85 -15.86 -1.79 -12.49
CA ALA A 85 -14.79 -1.85 -11.53
C ALA A 85 -13.73 -0.77 -11.75
N VAL A 86 -13.06 -0.43 -10.66
CA VAL A 86 -11.83 0.36 -10.67
C VAL A 86 -10.83 -0.21 -9.65
N ASN A 87 -9.63 -0.51 -10.13
CA ASN A 87 -8.50 -0.88 -9.29
C ASN A 87 -7.74 0.40 -8.89
N LEU A 88 -7.94 0.86 -7.64
CA LEU A 88 -7.23 2.04 -7.10
C LEU A 88 -5.83 1.71 -6.58
N ALA A 89 -5.46 0.45 -6.52
CA ALA A 89 -4.18 0.02 -6.00
C ALA A 89 -3.02 0.55 -6.84
N VAL A 90 -1.95 1.05 -6.20
CA VAL A 90 -0.73 1.53 -6.86
C VAL A 90 0.51 1.04 -6.13
N SER A 91 0.80 1.56 -4.95
CA SER A 91 2.01 1.24 -4.19
C SER A 91 1.74 1.17 -2.70
N ALA A 92 2.14 0.06 -2.06
CA ALA A 92 2.11 -0.04 -0.60
C ALA A 92 3.09 0.95 0.07
N GLY A 93 4.13 1.35 -0.67
CA GLY A 93 5.18 2.24 -0.17
C GLY A 93 4.68 3.60 0.33
N ILE A 94 3.56 4.13 -0.19
CA ILE A 94 3.00 5.41 0.29
C ILE A 94 2.28 5.32 1.63
N GLY A 95 2.13 4.11 2.16
CA GLY A 95 1.55 3.84 3.47
C GLY A 95 0.02 3.86 3.52
N PRO A 96 -0.53 3.32 4.63
CA PRO A 96 -1.97 3.09 4.75
C PRO A 96 -2.79 4.38 4.75
N HIS A 97 -2.29 5.48 5.33
CA HIS A 97 -2.98 6.77 5.37
C HIS A 97 -3.28 7.34 3.99
N ALA A 98 -2.28 7.32 3.08
CA ALA A 98 -2.44 7.88 1.75
C ALA A 98 -3.38 7.00 0.90
N ILE A 99 -3.20 5.67 0.96
CA ILE A 99 -4.07 4.70 0.24
C ILE A 99 -5.52 4.86 0.69
N ALA A 100 -5.77 4.86 1.99
CA ALA A 100 -7.11 5.01 2.55
C ALA A 100 -7.73 6.37 2.18
N ALA A 101 -6.95 7.46 2.18
CA ALA A 101 -7.42 8.77 1.79
C ALA A 101 -7.84 8.85 0.31
N TYR A 102 -7.13 8.17 -0.61
CA TYR A 102 -7.57 8.07 -2.01
C TYR A 102 -8.89 7.32 -2.13
N ALA A 103 -9.02 6.18 -1.46
CA ALA A 103 -10.24 5.37 -1.46
C ALA A 103 -11.43 6.14 -0.87
N ASP A 104 -11.20 6.89 0.22
CA ASP A 104 -12.23 7.69 0.90
C ASP A 104 -12.88 8.76 0.00
N ASN A 105 -12.14 9.26 -0.99
CA ASN A 105 -12.65 10.25 -1.94
C ASN A 105 -13.59 9.68 -3.02
N VAL A 106 -13.70 8.36 -3.17
CA VAL A 106 -14.47 7.74 -4.27
C VAL A 106 -15.44 6.66 -3.84
N ILE A 107 -15.25 6.10 -2.63
CA ILE A 107 -16.16 5.08 -2.08
C ILE A 107 -17.45 5.74 -1.61
N GLY A 108 -18.57 5.20 -2.07
CA GLY A 108 -19.90 5.71 -1.78
C GLY A 108 -20.95 4.61 -1.60
N ARG A 109 -22.19 5.04 -1.54
CA ARG A 109 -23.35 4.16 -1.28
C ARG A 109 -23.51 3.09 -2.36
N GLY A 110 -23.59 1.84 -1.91
CA GLY A 110 -23.81 0.68 -2.77
C GLY A 110 -22.52 0.15 -3.42
N ASP A 111 -21.39 0.79 -3.21
CA ASP A 111 -20.10 0.29 -3.71
C ASP A 111 -19.72 -1.02 -3.01
N LEU A 112 -19.06 -1.91 -3.76
CA LEU A 112 -18.45 -3.14 -3.26
C LEU A 112 -16.93 -2.94 -3.24
N VAL A 113 -16.33 -3.03 -2.06
CA VAL A 113 -14.92 -2.73 -1.86
C VAL A 113 -14.15 -4.00 -1.54
N PHE A 114 -13.21 -4.37 -2.39
CA PHE A 114 -12.28 -5.48 -2.17
C PHE A 114 -10.92 -4.95 -1.74
N MET A 115 -10.39 -5.49 -0.65
CA MET A 115 -9.17 -5.02 -0.04
C MET A 115 -8.16 -6.15 0.16
N PRO A 116 -7.42 -6.56 -0.89
CA PRO A 116 -6.25 -7.43 -0.75
C PRO A 116 -5.06 -6.60 -0.24
N LEU A 117 -5.19 -6.14 1.02
CA LEU A 117 -4.18 -5.28 1.63
C LEU A 117 -2.92 -6.06 1.94
N GLU A 118 -1.78 -5.49 1.58
CA GLU A 118 -0.50 -5.99 2.06
C GLU A 118 -0.50 -6.03 3.58
N TYR A 119 0.00 -7.13 4.14
CA TYR A 119 0.01 -7.30 5.60
C TYR A 119 0.74 -6.16 6.31
N ALA A 120 1.77 -5.59 5.66
CA ALA A 120 2.47 -4.39 6.15
C ALA A 120 1.57 -3.15 6.25
N LEU A 121 0.59 -3.02 5.37
CA LEU A 121 -0.40 -1.94 5.44
C LEU A 121 -1.44 -2.21 6.52
N LEU A 122 -1.88 -3.47 6.62
CA LEU A 122 -2.92 -3.89 7.55
C LEU A 122 -2.46 -3.75 9.00
N THR A 123 -1.23 -4.19 9.30
CA THR A 123 -0.65 -4.18 10.64
C THR A 123 0.46 -3.13 10.80
N TRP A 124 0.35 -2.02 10.09
CA TRP A 124 1.34 -0.94 10.14
C TRP A 124 1.54 -0.42 11.57
N GLY A 125 2.79 -0.48 12.04
CA GLY A 125 3.15 -0.16 13.43
C GLY A 125 3.59 1.28 13.67
N GLY A 126 3.37 2.19 12.71
CA GLY A 126 3.67 3.62 12.88
C GLY A 126 4.99 4.09 12.30
N LEU A 127 5.92 3.19 11.96
CA LEU A 127 7.20 3.59 11.36
C LEU A 127 7.01 3.93 9.86
N PRO A 128 7.43 5.12 9.40
CA PRO A 128 7.37 5.46 8.00
C PRO A 128 8.57 4.85 7.26
N ASN A 129 8.36 4.36 6.05
CA ASN A 129 9.44 4.02 5.14
C ASN A 129 9.82 5.24 4.27
N HIS A 130 10.93 5.14 3.53
CA HIS A 130 11.43 6.25 2.70
C HIS A 130 10.42 6.70 1.62
N VAL A 131 9.67 5.77 0.99
CA VAL A 131 8.65 6.11 -0.01
C VAL A 131 7.50 6.88 0.62
N MET A 132 7.09 6.48 1.83
CA MET A 132 6.07 7.18 2.62
C MET A 132 6.46 8.61 2.93
N ILE A 133 7.73 8.81 3.35
CA ILE A 133 8.28 10.14 3.67
C ILE A 133 8.33 10.99 2.40
N ASP A 134 8.90 10.48 1.31
CA ASP A 134 9.03 11.20 0.05
C ASP A 134 7.66 11.62 -0.50
N TYR A 135 6.69 10.70 -0.46
CA TYR A 135 5.34 10.95 -0.91
C TYR A 135 4.62 12.00 -0.03
N ALA A 136 4.79 11.92 1.28
CA ALA A 136 4.18 12.86 2.21
C ALA A 136 4.81 14.27 2.15
N LEU A 137 6.10 14.38 1.82
CA LEU A 137 6.73 15.67 1.54
C LEU A 137 6.11 16.36 0.32
N GLU A 138 5.82 15.61 -0.74
CA GLU A 138 5.15 16.13 -1.94
C GLU A 138 3.66 16.43 -1.68
N TYR A 139 2.99 15.60 -0.86
CA TYR A 139 1.58 15.74 -0.49
C TYR A 139 1.40 15.94 1.01
N PRO A 140 1.76 17.11 1.57
CA PRO A 140 1.84 17.34 3.01
C PRO A 140 0.51 17.21 3.75
N LYS A 141 -0.62 17.21 3.04
CA LYS A 141 -1.93 16.92 3.63
C LYS A 141 -1.99 15.54 4.33
N HIS A 142 -1.16 14.58 3.90
CA HIS A 142 -1.11 13.25 4.53
C HIS A 142 -0.40 13.28 5.88
N LEU A 143 0.51 14.23 6.11
CA LEU A 143 1.23 14.38 7.38
C LEU A 143 0.28 14.66 8.55
N SER A 144 -0.82 15.37 8.30
CA SER A 144 -1.79 15.71 9.36
C SER A 144 -2.50 14.50 9.96
N ALA A 145 -2.51 13.36 9.26
CA ALA A 145 -3.09 12.11 9.73
C ALA A 145 -2.08 11.23 10.46
N TRP A 146 -0.79 11.59 10.45
CA TRP A 146 0.25 10.76 11.06
C TRP A 146 0.33 10.97 12.57
N PRO A 147 0.55 9.90 13.35
CA PRO A 147 0.91 10.02 14.76
C PRO A 147 2.15 10.89 14.95
N PHE A 148 2.23 11.60 16.08
CA PHE A 148 3.37 12.47 16.36
C PHE A 148 4.71 11.73 16.32
N GLY A 149 4.77 10.49 16.83
CA GLY A 149 5.97 9.64 16.74
C GLY A 149 6.42 9.42 15.30
N THR A 150 5.47 9.09 14.41
CA THR A 150 5.74 8.90 12.97
C THR A 150 6.31 10.17 12.32
N LEU A 151 5.83 11.36 12.70
CA LEU A 151 6.38 12.63 12.22
C LEU A 151 7.83 12.86 12.68
N LEU A 152 8.14 12.52 13.93
CA LEU A 152 9.50 12.60 14.45
C LEU A 152 10.43 11.62 13.72
N ASP A 153 9.98 10.39 13.50
CA ASP A 153 10.74 9.37 12.76
C ASP A 153 11.00 9.82 11.32
N ALA A 154 10.01 10.40 10.66
CA ALA A 154 10.19 10.95 9.31
C ALA A 154 11.22 12.08 9.27
N LEU A 155 11.19 12.97 10.26
CA LEU A 155 12.18 14.07 10.36
C LEU A 155 13.62 13.56 10.50
N TRP A 156 13.81 12.42 11.18
CA TRP A 156 15.13 11.80 11.34
C TRP A 156 15.55 10.93 10.16
N GLN A 157 14.61 10.30 9.46
CA GLN A 157 14.89 9.35 8.39
C GLN A 157 15.05 10.01 7.01
N VAL A 158 14.59 11.26 6.84
CA VAL A 158 14.78 11.97 5.57
C VAL A 158 16.25 12.18 5.30
N SER A 159 16.71 11.77 4.11
CA SER A 159 18.13 11.87 3.74
C SER A 159 18.47 13.25 3.20
N LEU A 160 19.74 13.68 3.39
CA LEU A 160 20.26 14.89 2.76
C LEU A 160 20.16 14.83 1.24
N LEU A 161 20.38 13.67 0.64
CA LEU A 161 20.25 13.47 -0.81
C LEU A 161 18.82 13.77 -1.26
N ARG A 162 17.81 13.24 -0.56
CA ARG A 162 16.41 13.52 -0.84
C ARG A 162 16.10 15.02 -0.80
N LEU A 163 16.64 15.72 0.21
CA LEU A 163 16.44 17.17 0.35
C LEU A 163 17.05 17.94 -0.81
N VAL A 164 18.27 17.58 -1.21
CA VAL A 164 18.95 18.21 -2.36
C VAL A 164 18.20 17.97 -3.67
N GLU A 165 17.74 16.75 -3.90
CA GLU A 165 16.95 16.38 -5.10
C GLU A 165 15.60 17.09 -5.11
N GLY A 166 14.94 17.20 -3.98
CA GLY A 166 13.67 17.90 -3.86
C GLY A 166 13.75 19.39 -4.19
N PHE A 167 14.88 20.04 -3.93
CA PHE A 167 15.09 21.43 -4.36
C PHE A 167 15.32 21.56 -5.88
N LYS A 168 15.74 20.52 -6.56
CA LYS A 168 15.87 20.53 -8.02
C LYS A 168 14.53 20.39 -8.72
N GLY A 169 13.54 19.78 -8.06
CA GLY A 169 12.23 19.50 -8.63
C GLY A 169 12.28 18.52 -9.81
N LEU A 170 11.25 18.57 -10.66
CA LEU A 170 11.20 17.73 -11.85
C LEU A 170 12.10 18.31 -12.96
N PRO A 171 12.92 17.47 -13.61
CA PRO A 171 13.67 17.88 -14.80
C PRO A 171 12.76 18.37 -15.92
N GLU A 172 13.24 19.27 -16.78
CA GLU A 172 12.53 19.68 -17.98
C GLU A 172 12.27 18.47 -18.89
N GLY A 173 11.05 18.33 -19.38
CA GLY A 173 10.63 17.18 -20.19
C GLY A 173 10.53 15.86 -19.44
N PHE A 174 10.49 15.87 -18.10
CA PHE A 174 10.31 14.64 -17.32
C PHE A 174 9.07 13.87 -17.77
N ALA A 175 9.22 12.56 -17.93
CA ALA A 175 8.13 11.64 -18.20
C ALA A 175 8.32 10.34 -17.41
N VAL A 176 7.23 9.77 -16.93
CA VAL A 176 7.23 8.45 -16.30
C VAL A 176 7.47 7.38 -17.37
N VAL A 177 8.49 6.57 -17.17
CA VAL A 177 8.89 5.48 -18.06
C VAL A 177 9.05 4.16 -17.30
N GLY A 178 9.14 3.05 -18.02
CA GLY A 178 9.34 1.72 -17.44
C GLY A 178 8.04 1.00 -17.13
N LEU A 179 8.11 -0.08 -16.33
CA LEU A 179 6.97 -0.94 -16.03
C LEU A 179 5.89 -0.23 -15.22
N TYR A 180 6.30 0.55 -14.23
CA TYR A 180 5.39 1.23 -13.31
C TYR A 180 4.95 2.58 -13.85
N GLY A 181 3.63 2.78 -13.91
CA GLY A 181 3.09 4.07 -14.32
C GLY A 181 1.72 3.96 -15.01
N PRO A 182 1.09 5.10 -15.32
CA PRO A 182 -0.26 5.12 -15.88
C PRO A 182 -0.35 4.53 -17.29
N HIS A 183 0.77 4.53 -18.05
CA HIS A 183 0.83 3.98 -19.41
C HIS A 183 0.74 2.44 -19.43
N ASN A 184 1.13 1.77 -18.33
CA ASN A 184 1.04 0.33 -18.18
C ASN A 184 -0.12 -0.08 -17.25
N THR A 185 -1.22 0.63 -17.30
CA THR A 185 -2.48 0.21 -16.67
C THR A 185 -3.60 0.24 -17.69
N ASP A 186 -4.50 -0.74 -17.63
CA ASP A 186 -5.68 -0.79 -18.48
C ASP A 186 -6.71 0.29 -18.10
N VAL A 187 -7.89 0.25 -18.72
CA VAL A 187 -8.97 1.21 -18.45
C VAL A 187 -9.59 1.06 -17.06
N ARG A 188 -9.43 -0.10 -16.42
CA ARG A 188 -9.91 -0.38 -15.06
C ARG A 188 -8.87 -0.03 -14.00
N GLY A 189 -7.62 0.14 -14.41
CA GLY A 189 -6.49 0.43 -13.54
C GLY A 189 -5.65 -0.81 -13.16
N ASP A 190 -5.89 -1.96 -13.77
CA ASP A 190 -5.07 -3.15 -13.58
C ASP A 190 -3.72 -3.01 -14.31
N GLN A 191 -2.66 -3.57 -13.73
CA GLN A 191 -1.32 -3.56 -14.34
C GLN A 191 -1.32 -4.28 -15.69
N THR A 192 -0.60 -3.75 -16.66
CA THR A 192 -0.30 -4.38 -17.95
C THR A 192 1.21 -4.43 -18.20
N GLY A 193 1.65 -5.20 -19.19
CA GLY A 193 3.07 -5.35 -19.49
C GLY A 193 3.84 -6.24 -18.50
N ASN A 194 3.13 -7.03 -17.72
CA ASN A 194 3.65 -8.00 -16.77
C ASN A 194 3.40 -9.45 -17.22
N ASP A 195 3.43 -9.69 -18.53
CA ASP A 195 3.28 -11.02 -19.11
C ASP A 195 4.56 -11.85 -18.92
N LEU A 196 4.43 -13.17 -18.78
CA LEU A 196 5.58 -14.08 -18.64
C LEU A 196 6.63 -13.89 -19.73
N ALA A 197 6.20 -13.63 -20.96
CA ALA A 197 7.10 -13.41 -22.10
C ALA A 197 7.99 -12.16 -21.96
N SER A 198 7.59 -11.19 -21.14
CA SER A 198 8.34 -9.95 -20.86
C SER A 198 9.20 -10.03 -19.59
N ARG A 199 9.15 -11.15 -18.86
CA ARG A 199 9.86 -11.35 -17.60
C ARG A 199 11.35 -11.60 -17.84
N ALA A 200 12.18 -10.64 -17.44
CA ALA A 200 13.64 -10.77 -17.57
C ALA A 200 14.24 -11.71 -16.52
N ASP A 201 15.39 -12.32 -16.82
CA ASP A 201 16.12 -13.19 -15.89
C ASP A 201 16.43 -12.52 -14.55
N SER A 202 16.71 -11.23 -14.55
CA SER A 202 16.93 -10.44 -13.32
C SER A 202 15.68 -10.36 -12.45
N MET A 203 14.49 -10.32 -13.03
CA MET A 203 13.22 -10.33 -12.31
C MET A 203 12.97 -11.73 -11.69
N ILE A 204 13.27 -12.80 -12.44
CA ILE A 204 13.20 -14.17 -11.92
C ILE A 204 14.15 -14.35 -10.74
N ALA A 205 15.38 -13.84 -10.86
CA ALA A 205 16.34 -13.87 -9.76
C ALA A 205 15.84 -13.07 -8.55
N ALA A 206 15.28 -11.87 -8.76
CA ALA A 206 14.75 -11.05 -7.69
C ALA A 206 13.61 -11.73 -6.92
N VAL A 207 12.71 -12.45 -7.62
CA VAL A 207 11.66 -13.24 -6.98
C VAL A 207 12.25 -14.40 -6.17
N ARG A 208 13.15 -15.18 -6.77
CA ARG A 208 13.77 -16.33 -6.11
C ARG A 208 14.59 -15.94 -4.89
N ASP A 209 15.37 -14.87 -4.99
CA ASP A 209 16.33 -14.44 -3.98
C ASP A 209 15.70 -13.48 -2.94
N ALA A 210 14.40 -13.16 -3.10
CA ALA A 210 13.68 -12.30 -2.15
C ALA A 210 13.69 -12.91 -0.74
N GLU A 211 14.23 -12.16 0.22
CA GLU A 211 14.19 -12.55 1.63
C GLU A 211 12.78 -12.38 2.19
N ALA A 212 11.94 -13.37 1.94
CA ALA A 212 10.55 -13.37 2.41
C ALA A 212 10.43 -13.22 3.94
N GLY A 213 11.40 -13.71 4.70
CA GLY A 213 11.41 -13.59 6.17
C GLY A 213 11.58 -12.16 6.70
N ARG A 214 11.94 -11.19 5.86
CA ARG A 214 12.06 -9.79 6.27
C ARG A 214 10.68 -9.13 6.41
N TYR A 215 9.71 -9.53 5.61
CA TYR A 215 8.35 -8.97 5.65
C TYR A 215 7.55 -9.44 6.87
N GLY A 216 7.71 -10.69 7.31
CA GLY A 216 7.05 -11.21 8.50
C GLY A 216 7.64 -10.67 9.82
N ARG A 217 8.97 -10.53 9.90
CA ARG A 217 9.65 -10.07 11.14
C ARG A 217 9.34 -8.62 11.49
N ASP A 218 9.22 -7.74 10.50
CA ASP A 218 8.93 -6.33 10.73
C ASP A 218 7.50 -6.12 11.25
N TYR A 219 6.59 -7.05 10.98
CA TYR A 219 5.21 -7.00 11.45
C TYR A 219 5.03 -7.45 12.91
N ASN A 220 5.92 -8.33 13.40
CA ASN A 220 5.80 -8.91 14.75
C ASN A 220 6.41 -8.04 15.85
N THR A 221 7.21 -7.03 15.52
CA THR A 221 7.92 -6.19 16.50
C THR A 221 7.17 -4.92 16.89
N GLN A 222 6.06 -4.62 16.24
CA GLN A 222 5.31 -3.38 16.42
C GLN A 222 3.86 -3.68 16.82
N ASP A 223 3.18 -2.68 17.37
CA ASP A 223 1.78 -2.80 17.73
C ASP A 223 0.90 -2.92 16.45
N PRO A 224 0.37 -4.12 16.14
CA PRO A 224 -0.48 -4.31 14.97
C PRO A 224 -1.79 -3.52 15.06
N ASN A 225 -2.14 -3.02 16.24
CA ASN A 225 -3.37 -2.30 16.46
C ASN A 225 -3.36 -0.96 15.74
N LEU A 226 -2.21 -0.27 15.64
CA LEU A 226 -2.17 1.05 15.03
C LEU A 226 -2.67 1.03 13.56
N GLY A 227 -2.18 0.11 12.74
CA GLY A 227 -2.63 -0.07 11.36
C GLY A 227 -4.09 -0.52 11.30
N LEU A 228 -4.47 -1.51 12.10
CA LEU A 228 -5.83 -2.02 12.15
C LEU A 228 -6.82 -0.97 12.64
N ASP A 229 -6.47 -0.11 13.60
CA ASP A 229 -7.33 0.96 14.10
C ASP A 229 -7.49 2.09 13.07
N LEU A 230 -6.42 2.39 12.35
CA LEU A 230 -6.50 3.29 11.20
C LEU A 230 -7.50 2.75 10.16
N TRP A 231 -7.34 1.51 9.73
CA TRP A 231 -8.24 0.89 8.76
C TRP A 231 -9.66 0.82 9.28
N SER A 232 -9.88 0.46 10.56
CA SER A 232 -11.23 0.37 11.14
C SER A 232 -11.97 1.71 11.10
N THR A 233 -11.26 2.82 11.28
CA THR A 233 -11.81 4.18 11.16
C THR A 233 -12.35 4.44 9.75
N TYR A 234 -11.61 4.05 8.71
CA TYR A 234 -12.06 4.19 7.33
C TYR A 234 -13.16 3.17 6.98
N TRP A 235 -13.03 1.93 7.44
CA TRP A 235 -14.04 0.88 7.22
C TRP A 235 -15.40 1.28 7.79
N GLN A 236 -15.44 1.79 9.02
CA GLN A 236 -16.66 2.30 9.62
C GLN A 236 -17.26 3.42 8.77
N ARG A 237 -16.45 4.41 8.38
CA ARG A 237 -16.89 5.54 7.54
C ARG A 237 -17.47 5.09 6.20
N TRP A 238 -16.83 4.13 5.53
CA TRP A 238 -17.32 3.61 4.24
C TRP A 238 -18.59 2.79 4.41
N THR A 239 -18.69 1.99 5.47
CA THR A 239 -19.89 1.23 5.83
C THR A 239 -21.05 2.17 6.16
N ASP A 240 -20.82 3.24 6.92
CA ASP A 240 -21.83 4.27 7.25
C ASP A 240 -22.34 4.99 5.99
N ARG A 241 -21.50 5.12 4.96
CA ARG A 241 -21.93 5.62 3.63
C ARG A 241 -22.75 4.59 2.84
N GLY A 242 -22.82 3.35 3.29
CA GLY A 242 -23.53 2.26 2.64
C GLY A 242 -22.72 1.46 1.64
N ALA A 243 -21.40 1.47 1.72
CA ALA A 243 -20.54 0.54 1.00
C ALA A 243 -20.49 -0.83 1.70
N ARG A 244 -20.20 -1.89 0.93
CA ARG A 244 -19.92 -3.23 1.45
C ARG A 244 -18.44 -3.52 1.31
N LEU A 245 -17.82 -3.98 2.42
CA LEU A 245 -16.37 -4.13 2.51
C LEU A 245 -16.00 -5.60 2.68
N ILE A 246 -15.01 -6.04 1.92
CA ILE A 246 -14.45 -7.38 2.02
C ILE A 246 -12.91 -7.25 2.00
N VAL A 247 -12.29 -7.63 3.11
CA VAL A 247 -10.83 -7.80 3.18
C VAL A 247 -10.52 -9.23 2.74
N LEU A 248 -9.46 -9.39 1.99
CA LEU A 248 -9.00 -10.68 1.51
C LEU A 248 -7.47 -10.75 1.62
N PRO A 249 -6.89 -11.96 1.67
CA PRO A 249 -5.46 -12.10 1.66
C PRO A 249 -4.88 -11.57 0.35
N GLN A 250 -3.72 -10.92 0.44
CA GLN A 250 -2.95 -10.53 -0.74
C GLN A 250 -2.28 -11.75 -1.36
N PRO A 251 -2.01 -11.75 -2.67
CA PRO A 251 -1.11 -12.74 -3.26
C PRO A 251 0.30 -12.48 -2.72
N MET A 252 0.97 -13.53 -2.29
CA MET A 252 2.36 -13.48 -1.87
C MET A 252 3.08 -14.80 -2.16
N GLN A 253 4.39 -14.70 -2.28
CA GLN A 253 5.24 -15.86 -2.52
C GLN A 253 5.26 -16.77 -1.30
N TYR A 254 5.03 -18.08 -1.51
CA TYR A 254 5.15 -19.09 -0.46
C TYR A 254 6.60 -19.23 0.00
N ARG A 255 6.77 -19.33 1.30
CA ARG A 255 8.03 -19.72 1.95
C ARG A 255 7.75 -20.68 3.09
N THR A 256 8.52 -21.74 3.15
CA THR A 256 8.42 -22.77 4.21
C THR A 256 8.48 -22.14 5.62
N LEU A 257 9.19 -21.01 5.75
CA LEU A 257 9.29 -20.25 7.01
C LEU A 257 7.92 -19.85 7.55
N PHE A 258 6.96 -19.54 6.69
CA PHE A 258 5.63 -19.05 7.12
C PHE A 258 4.81 -20.12 7.85
N GLU A 259 5.08 -21.40 7.57
CA GLU A 259 4.45 -22.53 8.26
C GLU A 259 5.34 -23.12 9.35
N SER A 260 6.66 -23.14 9.16
CA SER A 260 7.61 -23.80 10.06
C SER A 260 8.00 -22.94 11.27
N ASN A 261 7.92 -21.60 11.14
CA ASN A 261 8.13 -20.69 12.28
C ASN A 261 6.79 -20.40 12.95
N GLU A 262 6.68 -20.76 14.23
CA GLU A 262 5.44 -20.64 15.01
C GLU A 262 4.93 -19.19 15.09
N GLY A 263 5.82 -18.20 15.17
CA GLY A 263 5.47 -16.78 15.21
C GLY A 263 4.86 -16.30 13.87
N GLU A 264 5.49 -16.66 12.76
CA GLU A 264 5.00 -16.35 11.42
C GLU A 264 3.64 -17.02 11.17
N LYS A 265 3.54 -18.31 11.46
CA LYS A 265 2.30 -19.07 11.31
C LYS A 265 1.15 -18.44 12.10
N LYS A 266 1.36 -18.16 13.39
CA LYS A 266 0.36 -17.51 14.24
C LYS A 266 -0.03 -16.12 13.74
N TYR A 267 0.92 -15.37 13.16
CA TYR A 267 0.63 -14.07 12.58
C TYR A 267 -0.41 -14.21 11.45
N TYR A 268 -0.16 -15.05 10.45
CA TYR A 268 -1.07 -15.23 9.33
C TYR A 268 -2.42 -15.84 9.75
N GLU A 269 -2.43 -16.82 10.65
CA GLU A 269 -3.66 -17.40 11.20
C GLU A 269 -4.54 -16.35 11.92
N ASN A 270 -3.91 -15.34 12.54
CA ASN A 270 -4.64 -14.31 13.28
C ASN A 270 -5.20 -13.19 12.41
N VAL A 271 -4.69 -12.96 11.20
CA VAL A 271 -5.10 -11.84 10.33
C VAL A 271 -6.61 -11.81 10.13
N SER A 272 -7.21 -12.94 9.77
CA SER A 272 -8.66 -13.06 9.58
C SER A 272 -9.46 -12.65 10.82
N ARG A 273 -9.00 -13.08 11.99
CA ARG A 273 -9.63 -12.74 13.27
C ARG A 273 -9.52 -11.26 13.57
N TRP A 274 -8.34 -10.64 13.42
CA TRP A 274 -8.13 -9.22 13.70
C TRP A 274 -9.02 -8.31 12.85
N VAL A 275 -9.28 -8.68 11.60
CA VAL A 275 -10.18 -7.94 10.71
C VAL A 275 -11.64 -8.15 11.15
N LYS A 276 -12.04 -9.38 11.44
CA LYS A 276 -13.40 -9.71 11.87
C LYS A 276 -13.77 -9.07 13.22
N ASP A 277 -12.82 -9.01 14.15
CA ASP A 277 -12.99 -8.34 15.45
C ASP A 277 -13.29 -6.83 15.29
N ARG A 278 -12.99 -6.25 14.12
CA ARG A 278 -13.30 -4.87 13.75
C ARG A 278 -14.56 -4.73 12.88
N GLY A 279 -15.38 -5.78 12.82
CA GLY A 279 -16.70 -5.77 12.16
C GLY A 279 -16.65 -5.83 10.63
N VAL A 280 -15.52 -6.14 10.03
CA VAL A 280 -15.38 -6.29 8.57
C VAL A 280 -15.17 -7.74 8.19
N GLN A 281 -15.74 -8.13 7.05
CA GLN A 281 -15.57 -9.48 6.54
C GLN A 281 -14.16 -9.70 6.03
N TYR A 282 -13.62 -10.86 6.39
CA TYR A 282 -12.40 -11.42 5.80
C TYR A 282 -12.75 -12.73 5.10
N VAL A 283 -12.44 -12.81 3.81
CA VAL A 283 -12.72 -13.99 2.97
C VAL A 283 -11.43 -14.55 2.41
N GLY A 284 -11.23 -15.84 2.54
CA GLY A 284 -10.04 -16.57 2.14
C GLY A 284 -9.11 -16.89 3.31
N ASP A 285 -8.13 -17.74 3.03
CA ASP A 285 -7.05 -18.08 3.95
C ASP A 285 -5.74 -17.47 3.47
N PRO A 286 -4.93 -16.84 4.35
CA PRO A 286 -3.62 -16.31 3.97
C PRO A 286 -2.73 -17.36 3.28
N PHE A 287 -2.72 -18.60 3.75
CA PHE A 287 -1.89 -19.67 3.20
C PHE A 287 -2.34 -20.10 1.81
N ASP A 288 -3.64 -20.09 1.52
CA ASP A 288 -4.18 -20.36 0.16
C ASP A 288 -3.76 -19.30 -0.86
N SER A 289 -3.33 -18.12 -0.41
CA SER A 289 -2.87 -16.99 -1.23
C SER A 289 -1.35 -16.90 -1.34
N MET A 290 -0.63 -17.85 -0.72
CA MET A 290 0.80 -18.02 -0.85
C MET A 290 1.10 -18.96 -2.02
N LEU A 291 1.66 -18.40 -3.09
CA LEU A 291 1.85 -19.10 -4.36
C LEU A 291 3.32 -19.41 -4.61
N SER A 292 3.59 -20.39 -5.50
CA SER A 292 4.96 -20.71 -5.91
C SER A 292 5.61 -19.55 -6.68
N ASP A 293 6.95 -19.54 -6.72
CA ASP A 293 7.79 -18.51 -7.35
C ASP A 293 7.41 -18.22 -8.81
N ASP A 294 6.95 -19.24 -9.54
CA ASP A 294 6.60 -19.14 -10.95
C ASP A 294 5.41 -18.21 -11.22
N ASN A 295 4.57 -17.96 -10.22
CA ASN A 295 3.40 -17.08 -10.33
C ASN A 295 3.75 -15.58 -10.25
N PHE A 296 5.00 -15.24 -9.89
CA PHE A 296 5.37 -13.86 -9.64
C PHE A 296 6.21 -13.29 -10.79
N PHE A 297 6.05 -11.99 -11.02
CA PHE A 297 6.69 -11.29 -12.13
C PHE A 297 8.09 -10.77 -11.76
N ASP A 298 8.19 -9.83 -10.83
CA ASP A 298 9.43 -9.13 -10.48
C ASP A 298 9.65 -8.96 -8.97
N SER A 299 8.68 -9.38 -8.17
CA SER A 299 8.74 -9.29 -6.71
C SER A 299 7.89 -10.38 -6.06
N PRO A 300 8.05 -10.68 -4.77
CA PRO A 300 7.27 -11.71 -4.07
C PRO A 300 5.79 -11.37 -3.87
N HIS A 301 5.31 -10.26 -4.42
CA HIS A 301 3.94 -9.78 -4.28
C HIS A 301 3.27 -9.45 -5.62
N HIS A 302 4.01 -9.41 -6.71
CA HIS A 302 3.50 -9.03 -8.03
C HIS A 302 3.27 -10.25 -8.90
N LEU A 303 2.02 -10.65 -9.07
CA LEU A 303 1.67 -11.72 -9.99
C LEU A 303 1.94 -11.31 -11.44
N HIS A 304 2.36 -12.26 -12.26
CA HIS A 304 2.33 -12.05 -13.71
C HIS A 304 0.87 -12.08 -14.22
N HIS A 305 0.66 -11.60 -15.44
CA HIS A 305 -0.68 -11.42 -15.99
C HIS A 305 -1.55 -12.68 -15.94
N GLU A 306 -0.97 -13.82 -16.31
CA GLU A 306 -1.67 -15.11 -16.39
C GLU A 306 -2.08 -15.60 -15.00
N ALA A 307 -1.19 -15.53 -14.00
CA ALA A 307 -1.48 -15.95 -12.62
C ALA A 307 -2.52 -15.05 -11.92
N ARG A 308 -2.60 -13.77 -12.29
CA ARG A 308 -3.59 -12.82 -11.76
C ARG A 308 -5.03 -13.30 -11.99
N GLY A 309 -5.30 -13.80 -13.19
CA GLY A 309 -6.62 -14.33 -13.54
C GLY A 309 -7.03 -15.49 -12.67
N ASP A 310 -6.12 -16.46 -12.48
CA ASP A 310 -6.36 -17.66 -11.66
C ASP A 310 -6.55 -17.31 -10.19
N PHE A 311 -5.74 -16.38 -9.67
CA PHE A 311 -5.87 -15.87 -8.30
C PHE A 311 -7.24 -15.20 -8.08
N THR A 312 -7.68 -14.38 -9.03
CA THR A 312 -9.00 -13.73 -8.95
C THR A 312 -10.14 -14.75 -9.00
N ASP A 313 -10.04 -15.78 -9.84
CA ASP A 313 -11.02 -16.88 -9.90
C ASP A 313 -11.07 -17.68 -8.60
N GLN A 314 -9.91 -17.95 -7.98
CA GLN A 314 -9.84 -18.59 -6.66
C GLN A 314 -10.58 -17.78 -5.61
N PHE A 315 -10.30 -16.48 -5.55
CA PHE A 315 -10.99 -15.56 -4.66
C PHE A 315 -12.52 -15.55 -4.90
N LEU A 316 -12.97 -15.47 -6.15
CA LEU A 316 -14.38 -15.50 -6.49
C LEU A 316 -15.06 -16.81 -6.08
N ARG A 317 -14.38 -17.95 -6.19
CA ARG A 317 -14.89 -19.24 -5.68
C ARG A 317 -15.03 -19.24 -4.15
N GLN A 318 -14.02 -18.76 -3.44
CA GLN A 318 -14.06 -18.64 -1.98
C GLN A 318 -15.20 -17.73 -1.53
N LEU A 319 -15.36 -16.58 -2.22
CA LEU A 319 -16.44 -15.65 -1.93
C LEU A 319 -17.84 -16.29 -2.13
N LYS A 320 -18.05 -17.06 -3.20
CA LYS A 320 -19.30 -17.80 -3.43
C LYS A 320 -19.60 -18.81 -2.31
N THR A 321 -18.57 -19.52 -1.86
CA THR A 321 -18.71 -20.51 -0.77
C THR A 321 -19.04 -19.86 0.57
N HIS A 322 -18.44 -18.70 0.88
CA HIS A 322 -18.67 -17.95 2.12
C HIS A 322 -19.96 -17.08 2.08
N ASN A 323 -20.56 -16.93 0.91
CA ASN A 323 -21.70 -16.03 0.67
C ASN A 323 -23.06 -16.58 1.16
N ALA A 324 -23.09 -17.62 2.00
CA ALA A 324 -24.31 -18.13 2.58
C ALA A 324 -25.00 -17.07 3.48
N GLY A 325 -25.71 -16.11 2.85
CA GLY A 325 -26.44 -15.04 3.52
C GLY A 325 -26.19 -13.62 3.01
N MET A 326 -25.32 -13.43 2.01
CA MET A 326 -25.07 -12.13 1.41
C MET A 326 -25.52 -12.11 -0.05
N ASP A 327 -26.45 -11.23 -0.40
CA ASP A 327 -26.84 -10.93 -1.79
C ASP A 327 -25.74 -10.10 -2.50
N LEU A 328 -24.52 -10.69 -2.66
CA LEU A 328 -23.41 -10.01 -3.33
C LEU A 328 -23.47 -10.18 -4.85
N PHE A 329 -23.89 -11.35 -5.31
CA PHE A 329 -23.97 -11.67 -6.73
C PHE A 329 -25.35 -11.31 -7.30
N PRO A 330 -25.43 -10.89 -8.56
CA PRO A 330 -26.69 -10.72 -9.25
C PRO A 330 -27.41 -12.07 -9.31
N ARG A 331 -28.75 -12.04 -9.10
CA ARG A 331 -29.61 -13.20 -9.25
C ARG A 331 -29.81 -13.53 -10.73
#